data_a5dbad1a59657ab73d4c8c3fe8a13598
#
_entry.id   a5dbad1a59657ab73d4c8c3fe8a13598
#
_cell.length_a   1.000
_cell.length_b   1.000
_cell.length_c   1.000
_cell.angle_alpha   90.00
_cell.angle_beta   90.00
_cell.angle_gamma   90.00
#
_symmetry.space_group_name_H-M   'P 1'
#
loop_
_entity.id
_entity.type
_entity.pdbx_description
1 polymer ?
#
loop_
_entity_poly.entity_id
_entity_poly.type
_entity_poly.pdbx_seq_one_letter_code
_entity_poly.pdbx_strand_id
1 'polypeptide(L)'
;VKKLLALSALMLAAAVCLPAQELDPSQILKPPTNDWPTFNGDYTGRRYSPLKQINSSNVGTLTLGWAFQSRSEGLQSMPLEVDGILYISGGNQIWAVDARTGRQIWHFVRPGFPPGGGNKGVAMWKNRLYMNTFDA
;
A
#
# COMPACT_ATOMS: atom_id res chain seq x y z
N VAL A 1 41.74 24.30 -1.65
CA VAL A 1 40.89 23.96 -0.49
C VAL A 1 39.53 24.65 -0.61
N LYS A 2 39.41 25.95 -0.95
CA LYS A 2 38.15 26.69 -1.09
C LYS A 2 37.21 26.19 -2.21
N LYS A 3 37.77 25.64 -3.30
CA LYS A 3 36.98 25.09 -4.43
C LYS A 3 36.42 23.69 -4.18
N LEU A 4 37.04 22.90 -3.30
CA LEU A 4 36.55 21.60 -2.90
C LEU A 4 35.37 21.70 -1.89
N LEU A 5 35.34 22.73 -1.04
CA LEU A 5 34.25 22.99 -0.12
C LEU A 5 32.96 23.46 -0.81
N ALA A 6 33.09 24.12 -1.97
CA ALA A 6 31.92 24.55 -2.75
C ALA A 6 31.25 23.39 -3.50
N LEU A 7 31.97 22.34 -3.87
CA LEU A 7 31.42 21.15 -4.54
C LEU A 7 30.67 20.24 -3.58
N SER A 8 31.09 20.16 -2.29
CA SER A 8 30.43 19.36 -1.27
C SER A 8 29.11 19.97 -0.79
N ALA A 9 28.97 21.30 -0.85
CA ALA A 9 27.73 21.99 -0.48
C ALA A 9 26.62 21.83 -1.56
N LEU A 10 26.97 21.59 -2.81
CA LEU A 10 26.01 21.45 -3.89
C LEU A 10 25.39 20.04 -3.95
N MET A 11 26.02 19.04 -3.36
CA MET A 11 25.49 17.66 -3.30
C MET A 11 24.44 17.44 -2.19
N LEU A 12 24.29 18.37 -1.26
CA LEU A 12 23.37 18.25 -0.12
C LEU A 12 21.97 18.83 -0.37
N ALA A 13 21.73 19.44 -1.53
CA ALA A 13 20.50 20.19 -1.82
C ALA A 13 19.46 19.40 -2.65
N ALA A 14 19.71 18.16 -3.00
CA ALA A 14 18.73 17.31 -3.69
C ALA A 14 18.02 16.38 -2.71
N ALA A 15 17.46 16.93 -1.64
CA ALA A 15 16.33 16.27 -0.98
C ALA A 15 15.15 16.32 -1.97
N VAL A 16 15.05 15.32 -2.83
CA VAL A 16 13.88 15.09 -3.66
C VAL A 16 12.73 14.85 -2.67
N CYS A 17 11.95 15.89 -2.38
CA CYS A 17 10.63 15.70 -1.79
C CYS A 17 9.82 14.86 -2.77
N LEU A 18 9.84 13.55 -2.60
CA LEU A 18 8.88 12.69 -3.27
C LEU A 18 7.51 13.17 -2.82
N PRO A 19 6.60 13.48 -3.74
CA PRO A 19 5.25 13.83 -3.36
C PRO A 19 4.71 12.66 -2.52
N ALA A 20 4.07 12.99 -1.39
CA ALA A 20 3.35 11.98 -0.62
C ALA A 20 2.28 11.38 -1.54
N GLN A 21 2.18 10.06 -1.58
CA GLN A 21 1.13 9.41 -2.35
C GLN A 21 -0.22 9.90 -1.86
N GLU A 22 -1.08 10.28 -2.79
CA GLU A 22 -2.37 10.87 -2.49
C GLU A 22 -3.45 10.20 -3.34
N LEU A 23 -4.40 9.55 -2.68
CA LEU A 23 -5.60 9.07 -3.34
C LEU A 23 -6.52 10.25 -3.66
N ASP A 24 -6.80 10.50 -4.95
CA ASP A 24 -7.88 11.38 -5.34
C ASP A 24 -9.23 10.76 -4.93
N PRO A 25 -10.00 11.41 -4.03
CA PRO A 25 -11.26 10.86 -3.56
C PRO A 25 -12.28 10.58 -4.66
N SER A 26 -12.18 11.23 -5.83
CA SER A 26 -13.06 10.95 -6.95
C SER A 26 -12.84 9.56 -7.55
N GLN A 27 -11.68 8.95 -7.35
CA GLN A 27 -11.37 7.61 -7.88
C GLN A 27 -12.19 6.52 -7.21
N ILE A 28 -12.55 6.67 -5.93
CA ILE A 28 -13.36 5.66 -5.23
C ILE A 28 -14.81 5.59 -5.75
N LEU A 29 -15.26 6.58 -6.51
CA LEU A 29 -16.59 6.62 -7.16
C LEU A 29 -16.59 5.98 -8.54
N LYS A 30 -15.43 5.63 -9.08
CA LYS A 30 -15.25 5.05 -10.41
C LYS A 30 -14.86 3.58 -10.30
N PRO A 31 -15.17 2.75 -11.32
CA PRO A 31 -14.60 1.40 -11.38
C PRO A 31 -13.07 1.44 -11.30
N PRO A 32 -12.44 0.53 -10.55
CA PRO A 32 -11.00 0.50 -10.43
C PRO A 32 -10.37 0.21 -11.81
N THR A 33 -9.30 0.94 -12.12
CA THR A 33 -8.54 0.73 -13.36
C THR A 33 -7.16 0.14 -13.05
N ASN A 34 -6.24 0.98 -12.57
CA ASN A 34 -4.89 0.55 -12.18
C ASN A 34 -4.80 0.30 -10.67
N ASP A 35 -5.55 1.05 -9.88
CA ASP A 35 -5.53 1.01 -8.42
C ASP A 35 -6.70 0.18 -7.86
N TRP A 36 -6.57 -0.26 -6.62
CA TRP A 36 -7.64 -0.91 -5.82
C TRP A 36 -7.83 -0.15 -4.51
N PRO A 37 -8.45 1.05 -4.55
CA PRO A 37 -8.40 2.02 -3.45
C PRO A 37 -9.38 1.75 -2.31
N THR A 38 -10.28 0.77 -2.45
CA THR A 38 -11.23 0.39 -1.40
C THR A 38 -11.27 -1.12 -1.21
N PHE A 39 -11.91 -1.59 -0.14
CA PHE A 39 -12.10 -3.02 0.12
C PHE A 39 -12.69 -3.80 -1.06
N ASN A 40 -13.58 -3.18 -1.83
CA ASN A 40 -14.24 -3.79 -2.99
C ASN A 40 -13.74 -3.26 -4.34
N GLY A 41 -12.69 -2.43 -4.34
CA GLY A 41 -12.21 -1.71 -5.53
C GLY A 41 -12.96 -0.39 -5.72
N ASP A 42 -14.28 -0.43 -5.75
CA ASP A 42 -15.18 0.73 -5.81
C ASP A 42 -16.39 0.55 -4.87
N TYR A 43 -17.32 1.49 -4.87
CA TYR A 43 -18.54 1.42 -4.06
C TYR A 43 -19.63 0.50 -4.62
N THR A 44 -19.47 -0.07 -5.81
CA THR A 44 -20.48 -0.97 -6.38
C THR A 44 -20.49 -2.35 -5.72
N GLY A 45 -19.41 -2.71 -5.01
CA GLY A 45 -19.27 -4.00 -4.34
C GLY A 45 -19.03 -5.18 -5.28
N ARG A 46 -18.87 -4.96 -6.58
CA ARG A 46 -18.74 -6.03 -7.58
C ARG A 46 -17.40 -6.77 -7.51
N ARG A 47 -16.36 -6.15 -6.94
CA ARG A 47 -15.00 -6.71 -6.87
C ARG A 47 -14.46 -7.11 -8.24
N TYR A 48 -14.78 -6.33 -9.25
CA TYR A 48 -14.42 -6.60 -10.64
C TYR A 48 -13.28 -5.68 -11.07
N SER A 49 -12.23 -6.28 -11.65
CA SER A 49 -11.15 -5.57 -12.31
C SER A 49 -11.32 -5.64 -13.83
N PRO A 50 -11.24 -4.52 -14.57
CA PRO A 50 -11.29 -4.52 -16.03
C PRO A 50 -9.94 -4.93 -16.67
N LEU A 51 -8.92 -5.20 -15.88
CA LEU A 51 -7.60 -5.64 -16.36
C LEU A 51 -7.73 -6.97 -17.12
N LYS A 52 -7.01 -7.10 -18.24
CA LYS A 52 -7.07 -8.26 -19.14
C LYS A 52 -5.71 -8.91 -19.38
N GLN A 53 -4.67 -8.48 -18.67
CA GLN A 53 -3.33 -9.06 -18.81
C GLN A 53 -3.30 -10.53 -18.43
N ILE A 54 -4.11 -10.95 -17.45
CA ILE A 54 -4.32 -12.34 -17.10
C ILE A 54 -5.65 -12.79 -17.71
N ASN A 55 -5.62 -13.88 -18.47
CA ASN A 55 -6.77 -14.43 -19.18
C ASN A 55 -6.64 -15.94 -19.33
N SER A 56 -7.62 -16.60 -19.94
CA SER A 56 -7.66 -18.07 -20.09
C SER A 56 -6.49 -18.64 -20.88
N SER A 57 -5.83 -17.86 -21.74
CA SER A 57 -4.69 -18.33 -22.53
C SER A 57 -3.37 -18.34 -21.77
N ASN A 58 -3.23 -17.53 -20.71
CA ASN A 58 -1.96 -17.37 -19.99
C ASN A 58 -2.03 -17.65 -18.49
N VAL A 59 -3.23 -17.84 -17.92
CA VAL A 59 -3.37 -18.09 -16.47
C VAL A 59 -2.60 -19.32 -16.00
N GLY A 60 -2.48 -20.35 -16.85
CA GLY A 60 -1.71 -21.57 -16.53
C GLY A 60 -0.19 -21.39 -16.48
N THR A 61 0.33 -20.26 -16.95
CA THR A 61 1.77 -19.94 -16.95
C THR A 61 2.19 -19.00 -15.82
N LEU A 62 1.24 -18.64 -14.93
CA LEU A 62 1.56 -17.78 -13.79
C LEU A 62 2.52 -18.47 -12.85
N THR A 63 3.50 -17.71 -12.38
CA THR A 63 4.48 -18.13 -11.38
C THR A 63 4.50 -17.16 -10.22
N LEU A 64 5.04 -17.59 -9.08
CA LEU A 64 5.22 -16.71 -7.92
C LEU A 64 6.22 -15.60 -8.26
N GLY A 65 5.77 -14.36 -8.27
CA GLY A 65 6.61 -13.19 -8.47
C GLY A 65 7.39 -12.80 -7.19
N TRP A 66 6.70 -12.78 -6.07
CA TRP A 66 7.27 -12.50 -4.75
C TRP A 66 6.33 -12.96 -3.63
N ALA A 67 6.83 -12.99 -2.40
CA ALA A 67 6.05 -13.25 -1.20
C ALA A 67 6.43 -12.26 -0.10
N PHE A 68 5.42 -11.76 0.62
CA PHE A 68 5.59 -10.90 1.78
C PHE A 68 5.14 -11.61 3.05
N GLN A 69 6.00 -11.67 4.06
CA GLN A 69 5.69 -12.25 5.38
C GLN A 69 5.45 -11.14 6.40
N SER A 70 4.21 -10.92 6.78
CA SER A 70 3.84 -9.91 7.78
C SER A 70 4.25 -10.29 9.21
N ARG A 71 4.51 -11.57 9.47
CA ARG A 71 4.70 -12.13 10.82
C ARG A 71 3.54 -11.81 11.78
N SER A 72 2.36 -11.52 11.25
CA SER A 72 1.13 -11.29 12.01
C SER A 72 0.28 -12.55 11.95
N GLU A 73 -0.26 -12.94 13.08
CA GLU A 73 -1.25 -14.01 13.14
C GLU A 73 -2.58 -13.51 12.56
N GLY A 74 -3.23 -14.34 11.75
CA GLY A 74 -4.61 -14.13 11.33
C GLY A 74 -4.86 -12.88 10.47
N LEU A 75 -4.04 -12.63 9.44
CA LEU A 75 -4.36 -11.60 8.45
C LEU A 75 -5.72 -11.88 7.82
N GLN A 76 -6.66 -10.94 8.00
CA GLN A 76 -8.01 -10.99 7.45
C GLN A 76 -8.34 -9.77 6.59
N SER A 77 -7.35 -8.92 6.36
CA SER A 77 -7.54 -7.67 5.63
C SER A 77 -7.51 -7.88 4.13
N MET A 78 -8.32 -7.08 3.42
CA MET A 78 -8.15 -6.87 2.00
C MET A 78 -7.10 -5.76 1.82
N PRO A 79 -5.98 -6.01 1.14
CA PRO A 79 -5.03 -4.96 0.83
C PRO A 79 -5.66 -3.89 -0.05
N LEU A 80 -5.32 -2.62 0.20
CA LEU A 80 -5.53 -1.55 -0.77
C LEU A 80 -4.31 -1.47 -1.67
N GLU A 81 -4.51 -1.15 -2.92
CA GLU A 81 -3.44 -0.80 -3.85
C GLU A 81 -3.68 0.61 -4.37
N VAL A 82 -2.71 1.49 -4.16
CA VAL A 82 -2.72 2.88 -4.64
C VAL A 82 -1.31 3.25 -5.08
N ASP A 83 -1.17 3.70 -6.32
CA ASP A 83 0.09 4.15 -6.90
C ASP A 83 1.24 3.12 -6.77
N GLY A 84 0.96 1.83 -6.98
CA GLY A 84 1.95 0.78 -6.90
C GLY A 84 2.35 0.38 -5.48
N ILE A 85 1.62 0.81 -4.44
CA ILE A 85 1.84 0.40 -3.05
C ILE A 85 0.65 -0.39 -2.52
N LEU A 86 0.94 -1.55 -1.95
CA LEU A 86 -0.01 -2.33 -1.19
C LEU A 86 0.00 -1.90 0.28
N TYR A 87 -1.16 -1.50 0.79
CA TYR A 87 -1.38 -1.22 2.20
C TYR A 87 -2.10 -2.41 2.82
N ILE A 88 -1.38 -3.15 3.65
CA ILE A 88 -1.83 -4.37 4.32
C ILE A 88 -2.00 -4.06 5.80
N SER A 89 -3.11 -4.45 6.41
CA SER A 89 -3.31 -4.29 7.85
C SER A 89 -3.47 -5.62 8.58
N GLY A 90 -2.92 -5.68 9.76
CA GLY A 90 -3.19 -6.70 10.76
C GLY A 90 -3.70 -6.05 12.03
N GLY A 91 -3.86 -6.81 13.11
CA GLY A 91 -4.25 -6.23 14.39
C GLY A 91 -3.21 -5.21 14.88
N ASN A 92 -3.62 -3.96 15.03
CA ASN A 92 -2.79 -2.84 15.48
C ASN A 92 -1.53 -2.54 14.63
N GLN A 93 -1.49 -3.01 13.37
CA GLN A 93 -0.34 -2.86 12.49
C GLN A 93 -0.76 -2.54 11.06
N ILE A 94 0.08 -1.78 10.35
CA ILE A 94 -0.06 -1.52 8.91
C ILE A 94 1.31 -1.64 8.25
N TRP A 95 1.36 -2.30 7.10
CA TRP A 95 2.54 -2.37 6.23
C TRP A 95 2.25 -1.66 4.91
N ALA A 96 3.22 -0.91 4.42
CA ALA A 96 3.29 -0.48 3.04
C ALA A 96 4.33 -1.32 2.32
N VAL A 97 3.92 -1.94 1.24
CA VAL A 97 4.73 -2.89 0.46
C VAL A 97 4.69 -2.48 -1.00
N ASP A 98 5.84 -2.42 -1.62
CA ASP A 98 5.96 -2.20 -3.07
C ASP A 98 5.23 -3.34 -3.80
N ALA A 99 4.19 -3.02 -4.55
CA ALA A 99 3.32 -4.01 -5.18
C ALA A 99 4.04 -4.85 -6.24
N ARG A 100 5.10 -4.33 -6.84
CA ARG A 100 5.85 -5.00 -7.90
C ARG A 100 6.91 -5.96 -7.37
N THR A 101 7.51 -5.64 -6.21
CA THR A 101 8.68 -6.37 -5.70
C THR A 101 8.43 -7.10 -4.39
N GLY A 102 7.34 -6.82 -3.69
CA GLY A 102 7.07 -7.33 -2.35
C GLY A 102 7.95 -6.71 -1.26
N ARG A 103 8.78 -5.69 -1.59
CA ARG A 103 9.66 -5.05 -0.63
C ARG A 103 8.86 -4.17 0.33
N GLN A 104 9.07 -4.36 1.63
CA GLN A 104 8.50 -3.49 2.66
C GLN A 104 9.09 -2.08 2.52
N ILE A 105 8.20 -1.08 2.41
CA ILE A 105 8.55 0.35 2.37
C ILE A 105 8.58 0.88 3.79
N TRP A 106 7.50 0.66 4.54
CA TRP A 106 7.43 1.00 5.96
C TRP A 106 6.49 0.04 6.71
N HIS A 107 6.58 0.07 8.02
CA HIS A 107 5.74 -0.68 8.95
C HIS A 107 5.37 0.21 10.13
N PHE A 108 4.09 0.28 10.42
CA PHE A 108 3.53 0.98 11.58
C PHE A 108 2.99 -0.04 12.58
N VAL A 109 3.32 0.13 13.84
CA VAL A 109 2.73 -0.60 14.98
C VAL A 109 2.13 0.42 15.92
N ARG A 110 0.88 0.23 16.30
CA ARG A 110 0.21 1.13 17.25
C ARG A 110 0.93 1.09 18.61
N PRO A 111 1.40 2.22 19.13
CA PRO A 111 2.05 2.27 20.43
C PRO A 111 1.12 1.86 21.58
N GLY A 112 1.66 1.13 22.56
CA GLY A 112 0.92 0.74 23.77
C GLY A 112 0.00 -0.48 23.61
N PHE A 113 -0.07 -1.08 22.41
CA PHE A 113 -0.89 -2.26 22.14
C PHE A 113 -0.05 -3.35 21.48
N PRO A 114 -0.17 -4.61 21.90
CA PRO A 114 0.53 -5.70 21.25
C PRO A 114 0.04 -5.87 19.82
N PRO A 115 0.91 -6.32 18.88
CA PRO A 115 0.45 -6.82 17.60
C PRO A 115 -0.49 -8.00 17.83
N GLY A 116 -1.68 -7.97 17.23
CA GLY A 116 -2.63 -9.07 17.39
C GLY A 116 -4.05 -8.65 17.04
N GLY A 117 -4.92 -9.64 16.92
CA GLY A 117 -6.30 -9.45 16.56
C GLY A 117 -6.56 -9.25 15.07
N GLY A 118 -7.81 -9.43 14.68
CA GLY A 118 -8.22 -9.29 13.28
C GLY A 118 -8.58 -7.85 12.94
N ASN A 119 -8.13 -7.40 11.79
CA ASN A 119 -8.54 -6.16 11.16
C ASN A 119 -8.98 -6.47 9.72
N LYS A 120 -10.07 -5.87 9.25
CA LYS A 120 -10.64 -6.17 7.93
C LYS A 120 -10.01 -5.36 6.79
N GLY A 121 -9.17 -4.41 7.11
CA GLY A 121 -8.50 -3.55 6.16
C GLY A 121 -8.36 -2.12 6.68
N VAL A 122 -7.71 -1.29 5.89
CA VAL A 122 -7.63 0.15 6.09
C VAL A 122 -8.51 0.85 5.07
N ALA A 123 -8.90 2.09 5.36
CA ALA A 123 -9.43 3.02 4.38
C ALA A 123 -8.37 4.08 4.07
N MET A 124 -8.39 4.62 2.86
CA MET A 124 -7.53 5.72 2.45
C MET A 124 -8.38 6.91 2.03
N TRP A 125 -7.98 8.09 2.48
CA TRP A 125 -8.54 9.35 2.05
C TRP A 125 -7.42 10.36 1.86
N LYS A 126 -7.22 10.82 0.65
CA LYS A 126 -6.06 11.63 0.28
C LYS A 126 -4.76 10.92 0.69
N ASN A 127 -3.93 11.56 1.50
CA ASN A 127 -2.64 11.03 1.98
C ASN A 127 -2.71 10.37 3.37
N ARG A 128 -3.90 10.01 3.84
CA ARG A 128 -4.10 9.42 5.16
C ARG A 128 -4.70 8.04 5.10
N LEU A 129 -4.18 7.15 5.94
CA LEU A 129 -4.76 5.83 6.20
C LEU A 129 -5.55 5.84 7.51
N TYR A 130 -6.69 5.19 7.50
CA TYR A 130 -7.57 5.02 8.65
C TYR A 130 -7.70 3.55 8.96
N MET A 131 -7.43 3.17 10.20
CA MET A 131 -7.48 1.79 10.68
C MET A 131 -8.38 1.69 11.90
N ASN A 132 -9.30 0.74 11.89
CA ASN A 132 -10.07 0.38 13.09
C ASN A 132 -9.19 -0.47 14.00
N THR A 133 -9.36 -0.29 15.29
CA THR A 133 -8.70 -1.07 16.33
C THR A 133 -9.76 -1.69 17.25
N PHE A 134 -9.37 -2.67 18.09
CA PHE A 134 -10.33 -3.40 18.93
C PHE A 134 -11.02 -2.58 20.00
N ASP A 135 -10.41 -1.48 20.38
CA ASP A 135 -10.84 -0.60 21.46
C ASP A 135 -11.51 0.69 20.93
N ALA A 136 -11.87 0.71 19.65
CA ALA A 136 -12.53 1.85 19.01
C ALA A 136 -14.05 1.65 18.94
#